data_e7e30155b87711d028c74f4d9e38b8d6
#
_entry.id   e7e30155b87711d028c74f4d9e38b8d6
#
_cell.length_a   1.000
_cell.length_b   1.000
_cell.length_c   1.000
_cell.angle_alpha   90.00
_cell.angle_beta   90.00
_cell.angle_gamma   90.00
#
_symmetry.space_group_name_H-M   'P 1'
#
loop_
_entity.id
_entity.type
_entity.pdbx_description
1 polymer ?
#
loop_
_entity_poly.entity_id
_entity_poly.type
_entity_poly.pdbx_seq_one_letter_code
_entity_poly.pdbx_strand_id
1 'polypeptide(L)'
;MNLSRKNCFPFAGIAGVILLNALNLFAAGPKPDGGSGPVQAWVGARVIDGTGKPAIENATLIIRNGRIEAVGRRVKIPAGAERIDATGKTIIPGLICAHGHLSDAAQFGVYLRDGITTILSLGGAKEFDLRDQSAKATPGTAPHVYVAGLIQDSTAIPGAVAVKTPDEARKSVDDLIRNKPDLVKVRVDDFLGARPKMAPDVYQAVIDEAHKNGFRTAAHVVLLDDAKGLLRAGVDYIAHSVRDRDVDDEFIALMKKRHVFYSPTLTRELAVFTYAETPSFFSDPFFLKEADPAEMARMEDPKYQEKMRNDAGAKWYKDHLPIAMRNLKALSDAGIVIAMGTDSGGGPGRFQGYFEHLELEYETKAGLTPMQALVSATGGAAKALNISNQVGTLEKGKQADFVVLSANPLDDIKNTRSIEQVWIGGVRVPAK
;
A
#
# COMPACT_ATOMS: atom_id res chain seq x y z
N MET A 1 -45.01 29.49 66.00
CA MET A 1 -45.75 28.24 66.22
C MET A 1 -45.53 27.37 65.01
N ASN A 2 -44.83 26.25 65.25
CA ASN A 2 -44.84 24.95 64.52
C ASN A 2 -44.84 24.89 62.97
N LEU A 3 -43.71 24.45 62.39
CA LEU A 3 -43.37 23.09 61.95
C LEU A 3 -44.10 22.64 60.68
N SER A 4 -43.37 22.46 59.59
CA SER A 4 -43.16 21.11 59.07
C SER A 4 -42.23 21.11 57.83
N ARG A 5 -41.13 20.39 57.97
CA ARG A 5 -40.20 20.01 56.89
C ARG A 5 -40.87 18.98 55.98
N LYS A 6 -40.68 19.09 54.67
CA LYS A 6 -40.69 17.92 53.77
C LYS A 6 -39.51 18.03 52.78
N ASN A 7 -38.60 17.06 52.88
CA ASN A 7 -37.51 16.79 51.98
C ASN A 7 -38.01 16.35 50.60
N CYS A 8 -37.46 16.95 49.53
CA CYS A 8 -37.49 16.35 48.21
C CYS A 8 -36.06 16.18 47.71
N PHE A 9 -35.63 14.95 47.53
CA PHE A 9 -34.39 14.55 46.90
C PHE A 9 -34.46 14.80 45.37
N PRO A 10 -33.41 15.31 44.72
CA PRO A 10 -33.34 15.27 43.27
C PRO A 10 -32.79 13.91 42.81
N PHE A 11 -33.52 13.26 41.95
CA PHE A 11 -33.03 12.12 41.16
C PHE A 11 -31.92 12.58 40.21
N ALA A 12 -30.68 12.14 40.42
CA ALA A 12 -29.62 12.24 39.48
C ALA A 12 -29.78 11.12 38.40
N GLY A 13 -30.27 11.51 37.24
CA GLY A 13 -30.26 10.62 36.06
C GLY A 13 -28.84 10.42 35.55
N ILE A 14 -28.31 9.22 35.75
CA ILE A 14 -27.07 8.78 35.12
C ILE A 14 -27.44 8.44 33.67
N ALA A 15 -27.10 9.33 32.73
CA ALA A 15 -27.09 9.03 31.31
C ALA A 15 -25.87 8.13 31.02
N GLY A 16 -26.11 6.84 30.95
CA GLY A 16 -25.12 5.88 30.49
C GLY A 16 -24.86 6.11 29.01
N VAL A 17 -23.70 6.64 28.70
CA VAL A 17 -23.14 6.64 27.32
C VAL A 17 -22.78 5.21 26.99
N ILE A 18 -23.65 4.54 26.22
CA ILE A 18 -23.30 3.25 25.60
C ILE A 18 -22.35 3.56 24.45
N LEU A 19 -21.05 3.40 24.69
CA LEU A 19 -20.08 3.29 23.59
C LEU A 19 -20.38 1.98 22.86
N LEU A 20 -21.11 2.08 21.76
CA LEU A 20 -21.12 1.01 20.75
C LEU A 20 -19.76 0.98 20.09
N ASN A 21 -18.88 0.12 20.58
CA ASN A 21 -17.73 -0.34 19.80
C ASN A 21 -18.29 -1.10 18.59
N ALA A 22 -18.32 -0.44 17.43
CA ALA A 22 -18.51 -1.13 16.16
C ALA A 22 -17.27 -2.02 15.95
N LEU A 23 -17.39 -3.28 16.36
CA LEU A 23 -16.44 -4.31 15.95
C LEU A 23 -16.53 -4.41 14.43
N ASN A 24 -15.52 -3.88 13.75
CA ASN A 24 -15.28 -4.19 12.35
C ASN A 24 -15.13 -5.73 12.24
N LEU A 25 -16.18 -6.38 11.76
CA LEU A 25 -16.13 -7.78 11.33
C LEU A 25 -15.32 -7.84 10.03
N PHE A 26 -14.01 -7.68 10.12
CA PHE A 26 -13.13 -8.32 9.16
C PHE A 26 -13.31 -9.83 9.36
N ALA A 27 -13.64 -10.55 8.30
CA ALA A 27 -13.75 -11.99 8.33
C ALA A 27 -12.47 -12.53 8.98
N ALA A 28 -12.58 -13.00 10.22
CA ALA A 28 -11.48 -13.67 10.88
C ALA A 28 -11.12 -14.86 10.01
N GLY A 29 -9.93 -14.84 9.43
CA GLY A 29 -9.40 -16.01 8.74
C GLY A 29 -9.53 -17.24 9.66
N PRO A 30 -9.63 -18.44 9.10
CA PRO A 30 -9.90 -19.65 9.87
C PRO A 30 -8.96 -19.74 11.07
N LYS A 31 -9.52 -20.05 12.25
CA LYS A 31 -8.73 -20.28 13.46
C LYS A 31 -7.66 -21.34 13.17
N PRO A 32 -6.46 -21.21 13.71
CA PRO A 32 -5.44 -22.22 13.52
C PRO A 32 -5.92 -23.54 14.13
N ASP A 33 -6.25 -24.50 13.27
CA ASP A 33 -6.47 -25.87 13.69
C ASP A 33 -5.16 -26.40 14.26
N GLY A 34 -5.21 -26.88 15.48
CA GLY A 34 -4.06 -27.49 16.15
C GLY A 34 -3.65 -28.80 15.48
N GLY A 35 -2.81 -28.67 14.41
CA GLY A 35 -1.72 -29.61 14.38
C GLY A 35 -1.67 -30.81 13.49
N SER A 36 -2.35 -31.01 12.35
CA SER A 36 -2.08 -32.22 11.53
C SER A 36 -1.61 -31.96 10.09
N GLY A 37 -1.50 -30.70 9.65
CA GLY A 37 -1.08 -30.37 8.29
C GLY A 37 0.43 -30.47 8.05
N PRO A 38 0.87 -30.47 6.79
CA PRO A 38 2.29 -30.52 6.43
C PRO A 38 3.04 -29.36 7.06
N VAL A 39 4.22 -29.65 7.61
CA VAL A 39 5.11 -28.68 8.24
C VAL A 39 6.33 -28.52 7.37
N GLN A 40 6.65 -27.28 7.02
CA GLN A 40 7.89 -26.93 6.33
C GLN A 40 8.83 -26.20 7.27
N ALA A 41 10.11 -26.55 7.21
CA ALA A 41 11.18 -25.93 7.98
C ALA A 41 12.26 -25.43 7.03
N TRP A 42 12.29 -24.11 6.80
CA TRP A 42 13.32 -23.42 6.03
C TRP A 42 14.50 -23.12 6.92
N VAL A 43 15.66 -23.74 6.66
CA VAL A 43 16.79 -23.80 7.59
C VAL A 43 18.00 -23.07 7.01
N GLY A 44 18.66 -22.24 7.82
CA GLY A 44 19.95 -21.63 7.47
C GLY A 44 19.82 -20.29 6.76
N ALA A 45 18.60 -19.75 6.57
CA ALA A 45 18.41 -18.47 5.89
C ALA A 45 18.86 -17.27 6.72
N ARG A 46 19.19 -16.16 6.03
CA ARG A 46 19.02 -14.83 6.59
C ARG A 46 17.53 -14.48 6.54
N VAL A 47 16.94 -14.07 7.65
CA VAL A 47 15.54 -13.62 7.68
C VAL A 47 15.48 -12.13 8.03
N ILE A 48 14.90 -11.32 7.14
CA ILE A 48 14.53 -9.93 7.39
C ILE A 48 13.03 -9.93 7.62
N ASP A 49 12.60 -9.79 8.87
CA ASP A 49 11.23 -10.10 9.28
C ASP A 49 10.18 -9.01 8.96
N GLY A 50 10.58 -7.88 8.36
CA GLY A 50 9.70 -6.76 8.02
C GLY A 50 9.34 -5.84 9.19
N THR A 51 9.89 -6.07 10.40
CA THR A 51 9.62 -5.25 11.59
C THR A 51 10.55 -4.03 11.70
N GLY A 52 11.62 -3.98 10.91
CA GLY A 52 12.70 -2.98 11.02
C GLY A 52 13.80 -3.36 12.02
N LYS A 53 13.70 -4.52 12.66
CA LYS A 53 14.76 -5.08 13.50
C LYS A 53 15.91 -5.62 12.65
N PRO A 54 17.13 -5.81 13.23
CA PRO A 54 18.23 -6.45 12.53
C PRO A 54 17.85 -7.83 11.98
N ALA A 55 18.42 -8.18 10.83
CA ALA A 55 18.21 -9.49 10.22
C ALA A 55 18.62 -10.64 11.15
N ILE A 56 17.93 -11.75 11.09
CA ILE A 56 18.21 -12.97 11.83
C ILE A 56 19.05 -13.89 10.96
N GLU A 57 20.34 -13.94 11.22
CA GLU A 57 21.27 -14.82 10.50
C GLU A 57 21.12 -16.27 10.93
N ASN A 58 21.28 -17.19 9.97
CA ASN A 58 21.17 -18.64 10.17
C ASN A 58 19.86 -19.01 10.90
N ALA A 59 18.77 -18.44 10.40
CA ALA A 59 17.44 -18.61 10.96
C ALA A 59 16.77 -19.90 10.49
N THR A 60 15.81 -20.35 11.27
CA THR A 60 14.82 -21.33 10.84
C THR A 60 13.44 -20.69 10.83
N LEU A 61 12.73 -20.80 9.70
CA LEU A 61 11.33 -20.40 9.55
C LEU A 61 10.47 -21.67 9.46
N ILE A 62 9.52 -21.82 10.38
CA ILE A 62 8.57 -22.94 10.39
C ILE A 62 7.21 -22.48 9.89
N ILE A 63 6.69 -23.21 8.92
CA ILE A 63 5.37 -22.98 8.35
C ILE A 63 4.49 -24.19 8.59
N ARG A 64 3.27 -23.97 9.08
CA ARG A 64 2.24 -24.99 9.24
C ARG A 64 0.89 -24.46 8.76
N ASN A 65 0.20 -25.21 7.93
CA ASN A 65 -1.13 -24.86 7.43
C ASN A 65 -1.20 -23.44 6.85
N GLY A 66 -0.20 -23.04 6.06
CA GLY A 66 -0.15 -21.72 5.42
C GLY A 66 0.17 -20.56 6.36
N ARG A 67 0.55 -20.85 7.62
CA ARG A 67 0.89 -19.82 8.62
C ARG A 67 2.28 -20.03 9.20
N ILE A 68 2.88 -18.93 9.65
CA ILE A 68 4.16 -18.93 10.36
C ILE A 68 3.92 -19.46 11.77
N GLU A 69 4.54 -20.60 12.08
CA GLU A 69 4.52 -21.18 13.42
C GLU A 69 5.62 -20.61 14.32
N ALA A 70 6.81 -20.44 13.75
CA ALA A 70 7.97 -19.86 14.44
C ALA A 70 9.01 -19.34 13.45
N VAL A 71 9.81 -18.36 13.90
CA VAL A 71 10.99 -17.87 13.20
C VAL A 71 12.08 -17.50 14.20
N GLY A 72 13.34 -17.81 13.91
CA GLY A 72 14.48 -17.47 14.76
C GLY A 72 15.68 -18.40 14.61
N ARG A 73 16.77 -18.10 15.34
CA ARG A 73 18.01 -18.90 15.30
C ARG A 73 17.91 -20.26 16.01
N ARG A 74 17.12 -20.34 17.06
CA ARG A 74 17.03 -21.52 17.95
C ARG A 74 15.63 -22.09 17.96
N VAL A 75 15.00 -22.17 16.77
CA VAL A 75 13.67 -22.76 16.65
C VAL A 75 13.79 -24.28 16.61
N LYS A 76 13.04 -24.97 17.48
CA LYS A 76 12.96 -26.43 17.46
C LYS A 76 12.14 -26.86 16.25
N ILE A 77 12.74 -27.62 15.35
CA ILE A 77 12.06 -28.17 14.18
C ILE A 77 11.19 -29.33 14.61
N PRO A 78 9.87 -29.33 14.32
CA PRO A 78 8.99 -30.45 14.65
C PRO A 78 9.42 -31.74 13.96
N ALA A 79 9.18 -32.87 14.61
CA ALA A 79 9.41 -34.19 14.02
C ALA A 79 8.50 -34.34 12.78
N GLY A 80 9.03 -34.90 11.68
CA GLY A 80 8.32 -35.10 10.43
C GLY A 80 8.17 -33.82 9.57
N ALA A 81 8.78 -32.70 9.97
CA ALA A 81 8.80 -31.49 9.11
C ALA A 81 9.65 -31.72 7.85
N GLU A 82 9.16 -31.31 6.70
CA GLU A 82 9.93 -31.18 5.47
C GLU A 82 11.02 -30.12 5.69
N ARG A 83 12.28 -30.51 5.58
CA ARG A 83 13.42 -29.60 5.74
C ARG A 83 13.86 -29.08 4.40
N ILE A 84 13.84 -27.76 4.26
CA ILE A 84 14.26 -27.03 3.05
C ILE A 84 15.53 -26.27 3.41
N ASP A 85 16.63 -26.58 2.74
CA ASP A 85 17.90 -25.85 2.90
C ASP A 85 17.77 -24.48 2.26
N ALA A 86 17.91 -23.44 3.07
CA ALA A 86 17.89 -22.04 2.68
C ALA A 86 19.24 -21.33 2.99
N THR A 87 20.31 -22.13 3.17
CA THR A 87 21.66 -21.59 3.40
C THR A 87 22.09 -20.67 2.26
N GLY A 88 22.58 -19.49 2.62
CA GLY A 88 22.98 -18.47 1.64
C GLY A 88 21.81 -17.68 1.02
N LYS A 89 20.57 -18.01 1.36
CA LYS A 89 19.38 -17.27 0.90
C LYS A 89 18.96 -16.22 1.91
N THR A 90 18.24 -15.21 1.40
CA THR A 90 17.55 -14.22 2.23
C THR A 90 16.04 -14.42 2.07
N ILE A 91 15.33 -14.48 3.19
CA ILE A 91 13.86 -14.56 3.21
C ILE A 91 13.32 -13.23 3.76
N ILE A 92 12.42 -12.62 2.99
CA ILE A 92 11.70 -11.40 3.36
C ILE A 92 10.20 -11.66 3.33
N PRO A 93 9.35 -10.86 4.02
CA PRO A 93 7.90 -10.93 3.81
C PRO A 93 7.55 -10.69 2.34
N GLY A 94 6.42 -11.23 1.89
CA GLY A 94 5.84 -10.82 0.62
C GLY A 94 5.66 -9.31 0.58
N LEU A 95 6.03 -8.69 -0.55
CA LEU A 95 5.94 -7.25 -0.71
C LEU A 95 4.48 -6.82 -0.82
N ILE A 96 4.19 -5.61 -0.35
CA ILE A 96 2.86 -5.00 -0.34
C ILE A 96 2.92 -3.68 -1.13
N CYS A 97 2.19 -3.60 -2.23
CA CYS A 97 1.96 -2.35 -2.93
C CYS A 97 0.72 -1.65 -2.32
N ALA A 98 0.95 -0.59 -1.55
CA ALA A 98 -0.12 0.16 -0.88
C ALA A 98 -0.79 1.22 -1.78
N HIS A 99 -0.39 1.30 -3.04
CA HIS A 99 -0.98 2.15 -4.05
C HIS A 99 -0.65 1.66 -5.47
N GLY A 100 -1.49 0.83 -6.02
CA GLY A 100 -1.44 0.40 -7.41
C GLY A 100 -2.83 0.46 -8.05
N HIS A 101 -2.93 -0.04 -9.27
CA HIS A 101 -4.19 -0.13 -10.00
C HIS A 101 -4.28 -1.46 -10.74
N LEU A 102 -5.42 -2.14 -10.58
CA LEU A 102 -5.75 -3.36 -11.28
C LEU A 102 -6.83 -3.08 -12.34
N SER A 103 -6.63 -3.61 -13.53
CA SER A 103 -7.59 -3.51 -14.64
C SER A 103 -7.93 -4.87 -15.25
N ASP A 104 -7.11 -5.91 -14.97
CA ASP A 104 -7.26 -7.25 -15.50
C ASP A 104 -6.70 -8.30 -14.55
N ALA A 105 -7.32 -9.48 -14.47
CA ALA A 105 -6.86 -10.58 -13.62
C ALA A 105 -5.53 -11.19 -14.09
N ALA A 106 -5.14 -11.04 -15.36
CA ALA A 106 -3.82 -11.46 -15.85
C ALA A 106 -2.66 -10.78 -15.10
N GLN A 107 -2.92 -9.59 -14.55
CA GLN A 107 -1.94 -8.84 -13.74
C GLN A 107 -1.63 -9.51 -12.40
N PHE A 108 -2.48 -10.38 -11.88
CA PHE A 108 -2.23 -11.11 -10.63
C PHE A 108 -0.93 -11.90 -10.68
N GLY A 109 -0.70 -12.63 -11.80
CA GLY A 109 0.52 -13.39 -11.99
C GLY A 109 1.77 -12.52 -12.07
N VAL A 110 1.69 -11.34 -12.67
CA VAL A 110 2.79 -10.37 -12.74
C VAL A 110 3.20 -9.94 -11.33
N TYR A 111 2.26 -9.43 -10.53
CA TYR A 111 2.54 -9.03 -9.15
C TYR A 111 3.15 -10.17 -8.34
N LEU A 112 2.54 -11.36 -8.37
CA LEU A 112 3.02 -12.49 -7.56
C LEU A 112 4.44 -12.92 -7.96
N ARG A 113 4.74 -13.08 -9.26
CA ARG A 113 6.06 -13.52 -9.71
C ARG A 113 7.16 -12.50 -9.41
N ASP A 114 6.79 -11.23 -9.30
CA ASP A 114 7.66 -10.15 -8.86
C ASP A 114 7.63 -9.94 -7.33
N GLY A 115 7.08 -10.90 -6.57
CA GLY A 115 7.16 -10.91 -5.11
C GLY A 115 6.12 -10.06 -4.39
N ILE A 116 5.21 -9.41 -5.11
CA ILE A 116 4.16 -8.59 -4.52
C ILE A 116 2.95 -9.50 -4.21
N THR A 117 2.77 -9.83 -2.92
CA THR A 117 1.71 -10.73 -2.46
C THR A 117 0.44 -10.00 -2.05
N THR A 118 0.49 -8.68 -1.91
CA THR A 118 -0.65 -7.86 -1.51
C THR A 118 -0.65 -6.56 -2.28
N ILE A 119 -1.82 -6.12 -2.75
CA ILE A 119 -2.01 -4.85 -3.44
C ILE A 119 -3.26 -4.14 -2.92
N LEU A 120 -3.15 -2.82 -2.70
CA LEU A 120 -4.28 -1.91 -2.59
C LEU A 120 -4.48 -1.22 -3.94
N SER A 121 -5.57 -1.55 -4.63
CA SER A 121 -5.98 -0.90 -5.86
C SER A 121 -6.81 0.34 -5.54
N LEU A 122 -6.30 1.53 -5.90
CA LEU A 122 -6.79 2.82 -5.42
C LEU A 122 -7.64 3.59 -6.45
N GLY A 123 -8.62 2.92 -7.03
CA GLY A 123 -9.60 3.53 -7.92
C GLY A 123 -9.54 2.99 -9.35
N GLY A 124 -10.61 2.37 -9.81
CA GLY A 124 -10.77 1.83 -11.16
C GLY A 124 -12.12 1.18 -11.36
N ALA A 125 -12.50 0.98 -12.63
CA ALA A 125 -13.83 0.48 -12.98
C ALA A 125 -14.07 -1.00 -12.60
N LYS A 126 -13.00 -1.79 -12.45
CA LYS A 126 -13.09 -3.25 -12.27
C LYS A 126 -12.56 -3.75 -10.92
N GLU A 127 -12.11 -2.86 -10.06
CA GLU A 127 -11.38 -3.24 -8.84
C GLU A 127 -12.16 -4.15 -7.91
N PHE A 128 -13.45 -3.88 -7.70
CA PHE A 128 -14.29 -4.70 -6.84
C PHE A 128 -14.44 -6.12 -7.40
N ASP A 129 -14.63 -6.25 -8.71
CA ASP A 129 -14.72 -7.55 -9.37
C ASP A 129 -13.39 -8.31 -9.29
N LEU A 130 -12.26 -7.61 -9.46
CA LEU A 130 -10.93 -8.20 -9.37
C LEU A 130 -10.59 -8.63 -7.93
N ARG A 131 -10.98 -7.86 -6.92
CA ARG A 131 -10.90 -8.29 -5.52
C ARG A 131 -11.66 -9.61 -5.31
N ASP A 132 -12.91 -9.67 -5.79
CA ASP A 132 -13.76 -10.85 -5.61
C ASP A 132 -13.25 -12.06 -6.42
N GLN A 133 -12.62 -11.84 -7.58
CA GLN A 133 -11.92 -12.88 -8.33
C GLN A 133 -10.68 -13.38 -7.58
N SER A 134 -9.86 -12.46 -7.05
CA SER A 134 -8.68 -12.82 -6.26
C SER A 134 -9.07 -13.67 -5.03
N ALA A 135 -10.12 -13.28 -4.32
CA ALA A 135 -10.60 -14.02 -3.14
C ALA A 135 -11.08 -15.45 -3.45
N LYS A 136 -11.44 -15.74 -4.70
CA LYS A 136 -11.90 -17.05 -5.19
C LYS A 136 -10.82 -17.80 -5.97
N ALA A 137 -9.66 -17.20 -6.19
CA ALA A 137 -8.58 -17.78 -6.97
C ALA A 137 -7.99 -19.03 -6.28
N THR A 138 -7.43 -19.92 -7.09
CA THR A 138 -6.66 -21.05 -6.57
C THR A 138 -5.49 -20.52 -5.72
N PRO A 139 -5.23 -21.12 -4.54
CA PRO A 139 -4.10 -20.68 -3.72
C PRO A 139 -2.80 -20.61 -4.52
N GLY A 140 -2.04 -19.54 -4.36
CA GLY A 140 -0.79 -19.29 -5.09
C GLY A 140 -0.94 -18.63 -6.46
N THR A 141 -2.17 -18.31 -6.94
CA THR A 141 -2.39 -17.75 -8.29
C THR A 141 -2.86 -16.30 -8.32
N ALA A 142 -3.23 -15.72 -7.18
CA ALA A 142 -3.61 -14.30 -7.06
C ALA A 142 -3.05 -13.68 -5.77
N PRO A 143 -2.67 -12.38 -5.78
CA PRO A 143 -2.29 -11.65 -4.58
C PRO A 143 -3.51 -11.36 -3.71
N HIS A 144 -3.33 -10.98 -2.45
CA HIS A 144 -4.39 -10.37 -1.66
C HIS A 144 -4.73 -8.99 -2.25
N VAL A 145 -5.98 -8.79 -2.66
CA VAL A 145 -6.44 -7.55 -3.27
C VAL A 145 -7.35 -6.79 -2.32
N TYR A 146 -6.96 -5.55 -2.02
CA TYR A 146 -7.75 -4.55 -1.31
C TYR A 146 -8.15 -3.45 -2.28
N VAL A 147 -9.26 -2.78 -2.06
CA VAL A 147 -9.81 -1.82 -3.02
C VAL A 147 -10.32 -0.55 -2.35
N ALA A 148 -10.24 0.55 -3.09
CA ALA A 148 -10.80 1.83 -2.71
C ALA A 148 -11.75 2.35 -3.78
N GLY A 149 -12.93 2.76 -3.38
CA GLY A 149 -13.78 3.52 -4.30
C GLY A 149 -13.29 4.97 -4.43
N LEU A 150 -13.21 5.47 -5.65
CA LEU A 150 -12.73 6.82 -5.96
C LEU A 150 -13.88 7.82 -6.13
N ILE A 151 -13.87 8.88 -5.32
CA ILE A 151 -14.73 10.05 -5.43
C ILE A 151 -13.88 11.25 -5.84
N GLN A 152 -14.29 11.98 -6.87
CA GLN A 152 -13.57 13.15 -7.41
C GLN A 152 -14.55 14.19 -7.96
N ASP A 153 -14.02 15.30 -8.46
CA ASP A 153 -14.80 16.42 -9.03
C ASP A 153 -15.26 16.20 -10.48
N SER A 154 -14.79 15.12 -11.13
CA SER A 154 -15.06 14.85 -12.55
C SER A 154 -15.14 13.36 -12.86
N THR A 155 -15.68 13.01 -14.06
CA THR A 155 -15.75 11.64 -14.57
C THR A 155 -14.54 11.25 -15.44
N ALA A 156 -13.45 12.01 -15.40
CA ALA A 156 -12.30 11.80 -16.28
C ALA A 156 -11.56 10.46 -16.05
N ILE A 157 -11.75 9.84 -14.88
CA ILE A 157 -11.19 8.51 -14.55
C ILE A 157 -12.33 7.49 -14.60
N PRO A 158 -12.23 6.41 -15.39
CA PRO A 158 -13.22 5.36 -15.42
C PRO A 158 -13.42 4.73 -14.03
N GLY A 159 -14.68 4.56 -13.63
CA GLY A 159 -15.04 4.02 -12.31
C GLY A 159 -15.05 5.04 -11.16
N ALA A 160 -14.62 6.27 -11.39
CA ALA A 160 -14.73 7.34 -10.39
C ALA A 160 -16.14 7.92 -10.34
N VAL A 161 -16.58 8.29 -9.12
CA VAL A 161 -17.84 9.02 -8.90
C VAL A 161 -17.55 10.52 -8.86
N ALA A 162 -18.24 11.29 -9.72
CA ALA A 162 -18.11 12.74 -9.76
C ALA A 162 -19.08 13.39 -8.77
N VAL A 163 -18.57 14.33 -7.96
CA VAL A 163 -19.35 15.11 -7.01
C VAL A 163 -18.92 16.57 -7.02
N LYS A 164 -19.87 17.48 -6.83
CA LYS A 164 -19.63 18.95 -6.83
C LYS A 164 -20.17 19.63 -5.58
N THR A 165 -21.02 18.96 -4.82
CA THR A 165 -21.64 19.51 -3.62
C THR A 165 -21.44 18.57 -2.43
N PRO A 166 -21.48 19.08 -1.19
CA PRO A 166 -21.41 18.26 0.01
C PRO A 166 -22.52 17.20 0.10
N ASP A 167 -23.72 17.47 -0.42
CA ASP A 167 -24.83 16.50 -0.40
C ASP A 167 -24.60 15.37 -1.40
N GLU A 168 -24.13 15.69 -2.61
CA GLU A 168 -23.71 14.67 -3.57
C GLU A 168 -22.56 13.82 -3.02
N ALA A 169 -21.60 14.44 -2.32
CA ALA A 169 -20.49 13.75 -1.68
C ALA A 169 -20.98 12.72 -0.65
N ARG A 170 -21.83 13.10 0.29
CA ARG A 170 -22.42 12.21 1.29
C ARG A 170 -23.17 11.04 0.66
N LYS A 171 -24.07 11.36 -0.30
CA LYS A 171 -24.80 10.32 -1.03
C LYS A 171 -23.87 9.35 -1.76
N SER A 172 -22.80 9.85 -2.37
CA SER A 172 -21.84 9.03 -3.10
C SER A 172 -21.06 8.09 -2.18
N VAL A 173 -20.71 8.53 -0.97
CA VAL A 173 -20.13 7.65 0.05
C VAL A 173 -21.10 6.56 0.44
N ASP A 174 -22.37 6.91 0.75
CA ASP A 174 -23.40 5.94 1.12
C ASP A 174 -23.66 4.88 0.04
N ASP A 175 -23.60 5.27 -1.23
CA ASP A 175 -23.74 4.35 -2.35
C ASP A 175 -22.49 3.46 -2.50
N LEU A 176 -21.29 4.05 -2.36
CA LEU A 176 -20.01 3.36 -2.52
C LEU A 176 -19.78 2.28 -1.45
N ILE A 177 -20.07 2.58 -0.18
CA ILE A 177 -19.81 1.66 0.93
C ILE A 177 -20.66 0.37 0.87
N ARG A 178 -21.71 0.33 0.06
CA ARG A 178 -22.50 -0.89 -0.22
C ARG A 178 -21.64 -1.96 -0.92
N ASN A 179 -20.62 -1.53 -1.67
CA ASN A 179 -19.65 -2.42 -2.31
C ASN A 179 -18.52 -2.86 -1.37
N LYS A 180 -18.57 -2.45 -0.08
CA LYS A 180 -17.60 -2.80 0.97
C LYS A 180 -16.15 -2.51 0.53
N PRO A 181 -15.80 -1.27 0.20
CA PRO A 181 -14.42 -0.90 -0.03
C PRO A 181 -13.59 -1.07 1.25
N ASP A 182 -12.28 -1.18 1.12
CA ASP A 182 -11.37 -1.18 2.27
C ASP A 182 -11.10 0.24 2.79
N LEU A 183 -11.24 1.23 1.89
CA LEU A 183 -11.24 2.66 2.21
C LEU A 183 -11.92 3.48 1.11
N VAL A 184 -12.17 4.76 1.38
CA VAL A 184 -12.71 5.73 0.41
C VAL A 184 -11.59 6.65 -0.06
N LYS A 185 -11.38 6.79 -1.38
CA LYS A 185 -10.37 7.68 -1.96
C LYS A 185 -11.01 8.97 -2.48
N VAL A 186 -10.42 10.11 -2.13
CA VAL A 186 -10.70 11.41 -2.74
C VAL A 186 -9.53 11.85 -3.61
N ARG A 187 -9.82 12.69 -4.62
CA ARG A 187 -8.80 13.32 -5.45
C ARG A 187 -8.90 14.84 -5.36
N VAL A 188 -7.80 15.47 -4.92
CA VAL A 188 -7.65 16.93 -4.87
C VAL A 188 -6.44 17.32 -5.71
N ASP A 189 -6.68 17.64 -6.98
CA ASP A 189 -5.64 17.92 -7.97
C ASP A 189 -6.24 18.78 -9.09
N ASP A 190 -5.63 19.91 -9.37
CA ASP A 190 -6.03 20.82 -10.48
C ASP A 190 -5.27 20.54 -11.78
N PHE A 191 -4.45 19.48 -11.81
CA PHE A 191 -3.63 19.11 -12.98
C PHE A 191 -2.72 20.25 -13.44
N LEU A 192 -1.99 20.85 -12.50
CA LEU A 192 -1.12 22.01 -12.71
C LEU A 192 -1.90 23.24 -13.21
N GLY A 193 -3.09 23.46 -12.71
CA GLY A 193 -3.96 24.59 -13.06
C GLY A 193 -4.81 24.37 -14.31
N ALA A 194 -4.81 23.16 -14.89
CA ALA A 194 -5.57 22.89 -16.12
C ALA A 194 -7.09 22.74 -15.90
N ARG A 195 -7.53 22.50 -14.66
CA ARG A 195 -8.94 22.34 -14.29
C ARG A 195 -9.19 22.70 -12.82
N PRO A 196 -10.46 22.97 -12.42
CA PRO A 196 -10.81 23.11 -11.02
C PRO A 196 -10.49 21.83 -10.23
N LYS A 197 -10.17 21.95 -8.95
CA LYS A 197 -10.04 20.84 -8.00
C LYS A 197 -11.25 20.75 -7.06
N MET A 198 -11.41 19.61 -6.41
CA MET A 198 -12.48 19.40 -5.43
C MET A 198 -12.43 20.48 -4.33
N ALA A 199 -13.56 21.11 -4.07
CA ALA A 199 -13.66 22.17 -3.07
C ALA A 199 -13.52 21.62 -1.63
N PRO A 200 -13.01 22.43 -0.67
CA PRO A 200 -12.77 21.98 0.71
C PRO A 200 -14.00 21.45 1.43
N ASP A 201 -15.17 22.06 1.25
CA ASP A 201 -16.43 21.61 1.85
C ASP A 201 -16.91 20.27 1.28
N VAL A 202 -16.60 20.00 0.01
CA VAL A 202 -16.95 18.74 -0.67
C VAL A 202 -16.08 17.60 -0.16
N TYR A 203 -14.73 17.75 -0.12
CA TYR A 203 -13.89 16.67 0.41
C TYR A 203 -14.07 16.48 1.92
N GLN A 204 -14.39 17.55 2.67
CA GLN A 204 -14.76 17.43 4.09
C GLN A 204 -16.00 16.52 4.25
N ALA A 205 -17.03 16.75 3.41
CA ALA A 205 -18.24 15.94 3.46
C ALA A 205 -18.00 14.46 3.10
N VAL A 206 -17.08 14.16 2.15
CA VAL A 206 -16.66 12.78 1.86
C VAL A 206 -15.98 12.14 3.08
N ILE A 207 -15.02 12.85 3.70
CA ILE A 207 -14.26 12.35 4.84
C ILE A 207 -15.16 12.09 6.04
N ASP A 208 -16.02 13.06 6.37
CA ASP A 208 -16.94 12.96 7.51
C ASP A 208 -17.94 11.81 7.34
N GLU A 209 -18.53 11.65 6.14
CA GLU A 209 -19.47 10.58 5.86
C GLU A 209 -18.80 9.20 5.84
N ALA A 210 -17.59 9.10 5.29
CA ALA A 210 -16.80 7.86 5.34
C ALA A 210 -16.50 7.47 6.80
N HIS A 211 -16.02 8.39 7.62
CA HIS A 211 -15.73 8.16 9.05
C HIS A 211 -16.96 7.80 9.85
N LYS A 212 -18.08 8.48 9.63
CA LYS A 212 -19.38 8.18 10.25
C LYS A 212 -19.81 6.73 10.02
N ASN A 213 -19.47 6.19 8.83
CA ASN A 213 -19.73 4.81 8.44
C ASN A 213 -18.58 3.84 8.78
N GLY A 214 -17.53 4.28 9.48
CA GLY A 214 -16.41 3.45 9.95
C GLY A 214 -15.33 3.17 8.88
N PHE A 215 -15.33 3.89 7.76
CA PHE A 215 -14.33 3.77 6.71
C PHE A 215 -13.24 4.82 6.85
N ARG A 216 -11.99 4.44 6.61
CA ARG A 216 -10.87 5.36 6.48
C ARG A 216 -10.85 5.98 5.09
N THR A 217 -10.13 7.10 4.97
CA THR A 217 -10.02 7.87 3.73
C THR A 217 -8.58 7.99 3.26
N ALA A 218 -8.37 7.95 1.95
CA ALA A 218 -7.11 8.29 1.30
C ALA A 218 -7.31 9.49 0.37
N ALA A 219 -6.29 10.34 0.23
CA ALA A 219 -6.34 11.48 -0.65
C ALA A 219 -5.17 11.52 -1.64
N HIS A 220 -5.49 11.66 -2.93
CA HIS A 220 -4.54 12.07 -3.96
C HIS A 220 -4.24 13.57 -3.80
N VAL A 221 -2.96 13.92 -3.72
CA VAL A 221 -2.50 15.30 -3.57
C VAL A 221 -1.30 15.59 -4.48
N VAL A 222 -1.06 16.89 -4.70
CA VAL A 222 0.12 17.42 -5.38
C VAL A 222 0.75 18.53 -4.52
N LEU A 223 -0.09 19.45 -4.05
CA LEU A 223 0.30 20.68 -3.39
C LEU A 223 0.27 20.57 -1.88
N LEU A 224 1.23 21.19 -1.20
CA LEU A 224 1.35 21.18 0.26
C LEU A 224 0.11 21.78 0.94
N ASP A 225 -0.45 22.86 0.41
CA ASP A 225 -1.60 23.50 1.02
C ASP A 225 -2.87 22.63 0.95
N ASP A 226 -3.06 21.90 -0.16
CA ASP A 226 -4.16 20.94 -0.30
C ASP A 226 -3.99 19.77 0.68
N ALA A 227 -2.76 19.26 0.80
CA ALA A 227 -2.46 18.19 1.74
C ALA A 227 -2.73 18.61 3.19
N LYS A 228 -2.35 19.85 3.59
CA LYS A 228 -2.69 20.41 4.91
C LYS A 228 -4.19 20.56 5.09
N GLY A 229 -4.92 21.03 4.07
CA GLY A 229 -6.38 21.12 4.08
C GLY A 229 -7.03 19.77 4.37
N LEU A 230 -6.62 18.74 3.64
CA LEU A 230 -7.08 17.35 3.82
C LEU A 230 -6.73 16.77 5.19
N LEU A 231 -5.52 17.05 5.72
CA LEU A 231 -5.14 16.64 7.07
C LEU A 231 -6.01 17.30 8.14
N ARG A 232 -6.36 18.58 7.98
CA ARG A 232 -7.30 19.28 8.89
C ARG A 232 -8.69 18.70 8.77
N ALA A 233 -9.13 18.33 7.57
CA ALA A 233 -10.40 17.66 7.31
C ALA A 233 -10.48 16.24 7.88
N GLY A 234 -9.33 15.62 8.15
CA GLY A 234 -9.31 14.33 8.84
C GLY A 234 -8.85 13.14 8.02
N VAL A 235 -8.28 13.32 6.84
CA VAL A 235 -7.80 12.21 6.01
C VAL A 235 -6.83 11.30 6.77
N ASP A 236 -6.90 10.00 6.47
CA ASP A 236 -6.09 8.97 7.17
C ASP A 236 -4.86 8.53 6.38
N TYR A 237 -4.81 8.84 5.08
CA TYR A 237 -3.77 8.37 4.18
C TYR A 237 -3.51 9.39 3.07
N ILE A 238 -2.29 9.92 3.00
CA ILE A 238 -1.82 10.79 1.90
C ILE A 238 -1.20 9.92 0.81
N ALA A 239 -1.84 9.90 -0.33
CA ALA A 239 -1.41 9.19 -1.53
C ALA A 239 -0.75 10.17 -2.51
N HIS A 240 0.42 9.80 -2.98
CA HIS A 240 1.38 10.58 -3.75
C HIS A 240 2.19 11.59 -2.93
N SER A 241 3.30 11.97 -3.52
CA SER A 241 4.21 12.96 -2.95
C SER A 241 3.59 14.36 -2.95
N VAL A 242 3.71 15.07 -1.83
CA VAL A 242 3.73 16.54 -1.86
C VAL A 242 5.03 16.94 -2.57
N ARG A 243 4.93 17.76 -3.62
CA ARG A 243 6.08 18.01 -4.50
C ARG A 243 6.19 19.39 -5.09
N ASP A 244 5.26 20.30 -4.77
CA ASP A 244 5.36 21.70 -5.18
C ASP A 244 6.42 22.47 -4.39
N ARG A 245 6.65 22.09 -3.15
CA ARG A 245 7.67 22.63 -2.24
C ARG A 245 7.98 21.67 -1.10
N ASP A 246 9.02 22.00 -0.33
CA ASP A 246 9.40 21.22 0.84
C ASP A 246 8.28 21.26 1.91
N VAL A 247 8.04 20.13 2.58
CA VAL A 247 7.11 20.04 3.70
C VAL A 247 7.64 20.81 4.91
N ASP A 248 6.74 21.38 5.70
CA ASP A 248 7.06 22.16 6.88
C ASP A 248 6.63 21.49 8.18
N ASP A 249 7.02 22.10 9.31
CA ASP A 249 6.73 21.58 10.64
C ASP A 249 5.23 21.43 10.91
N GLU A 250 4.38 22.29 10.33
CA GLU A 250 2.93 22.18 10.47
C GLU A 250 2.41 20.91 9.80
N PHE A 251 2.86 20.63 8.57
CA PHE A 251 2.47 19.42 7.85
C PHE A 251 2.87 18.17 8.64
N ILE A 252 4.12 18.12 9.11
CA ILE A 252 4.64 17.00 9.92
C ILE A 252 3.85 16.84 11.22
N ALA A 253 3.52 17.94 11.89
CA ALA A 253 2.74 17.92 13.13
C ALA A 253 1.31 17.40 12.89
N LEU A 254 0.66 17.81 11.80
CA LEU A 254 -0.67 17.31 11.40
C LEU A 254 -0.64 15.81 11.10
N MET A 255 0.35 15.33 10.34
CA MET A 255 0.55 13.91 10.05
C MET A 255 0.70 13.08 11.33
N LYS A 256 1.55 13.53 12.27
CA LYS A 256 1.79 12.85 13.55
C LYS A 256 0.56 12.83 14.43
N LYS A 257 -0.13 13.98 14.57
CA LYS A 257 -1.33 14.12 15.43
C LYS A 257 -2.43 13.12 15.08
N ARG A 258 -2.56 12.78 13.81
CA ARG A 258 -3.61 11.89 13.29
C ARG A 258 -3.10 10.49 12.93
N HIS A 259 -1.81 10.22 13.12
CA HIS A 259 -1.18 8.96 12.69
C HIS A 259 -1.41 8.63 11.21
N VAL A 260 -1.34 9.65 10.34
CA VAL A 260 -1.59 9.52 8.91
C VAL A 260 -0.44 8.79 8.23
N PHE A 261 -0.75 7.89 7.33
CA PHE A 261 0.22 7.17 6.51
C PHE A 261 0.56 7.96 5.23
N TYR A 262 1.75 7.70 4.69
CA TYR A 262 2.22 8.38 3.49
C TYR A 262 2.73 7.38 2.46
N SER A 263 2.21 7.46 1.22
CA SER A 263 2.69 6.68 0.09
C SER A 263 3.33 7.62 -0.95
N PRO A 264 4.65 7.59 -1.14
CA PRO A 264 5.36 8.56 -1.95
C PRO A 264 5.07 8.43 -3.44
N THR A 265 4.96 7.23 -3.98
CA THR A 265 4.78 6.94 -5.40
C THR A 265 5.76 7.69 -6.32
N LEU A 266 7.05 7.70 -5.98
CA LEU A 266 8.10 8.40 -6.73
C LEU A 266 8.20 7.90 -8.18
N THR A 267 7.96 6.62 -8.40
CA THR A 267 7.94 6.01 -9.74
C THR A 267 6.78 6.51 -10.59
N ARG A 268 5.65 6.89 -9.99
CA ARG A 268 4.57 7.60 -10.70
C ARG A 268 5.06 8.93 -11.25
N GLU A 269 5.82 9.69 -10.45
CA GLU A 269 6.39 10.97 -10.90
C GLU A 269 7.40 10.76 -12.01
N LEU A 270 8.27 9.75 -11.85
CA LEU A 270 9.24 9.35 -12.85
C LEU A 270 8.56 9.01 -14.19
N ALA A 271 7.48 8.24 -14.18
CA ALA A 271 6.79 7.79 -15.40
C ALA A 271 6.25 8.95 -16.25
N VAL A 272 6.05 10.13 -15.67
CA VAL A 272 5.54 11.30 -16.43
C VAL A 272 6.59 11.86 -17.39
N PHE A 273 7.88 11.65 -17.17
CA PHE A 273 8.94 12.24 -17.99
C PHE A 273 10.02 11.26 -18.50
N THR A 274 10.11 10.06 -17.91
CA THR A 274 11.19 9.12 -18.25
C THR A 274 11.15 8.67 -19.71
N TYR A 275 9.99 8.65 -20.32
CA TYR A 275 9.78 8.24 -21.72
C TYR A 275 10.03 9.35 -22.73
N ALA A 276 10.71 10.43 -22.37
CA ALA A 276 11.31 11.36 -23.32
C ALA A 276 12.41 10.71 -24.17
N GLU A 277 12.93 9.59 -23.68
CA GLU A 277 13.88 8.68 -24.33
C GLU A 277 13.57 7.23 -23.88
N THR A 278 14.22 6.24 -24.48
CA THR A 278 14.07 4.85 -24.04
C THR A 278 14.77 4.66 -22.70
N PRO A 279 14.04 4.28 -21.62
CA PRO A 279 14.63 4.12 -20.30
C PRO A 279 15.62 2.96 -20.25
N SER A 280 16.70 3.10 -19.48
CA SER A 280 17.71 2.05 -19.33
C SER A 280 17.15 0.73 -18.79
N PHE A 281 16.09 0.76 -18.00
CA PHE A 281 15.47 -0.44 -17.47
C PHE A 281 14.75 -1.29 -18.52
N PHE A 282 14.53 -0.78 -19.75
CA PHE A 282 14.00 -1.59 -20.86
C PHE A 282 14.96 -2.71 -21.31
N SER A 283 16.22 -2.65 -20.88
CA SER A 283 17.20 -3.73 -21.06
C SER A 283 17.41 -4.60 -19.81
N ASP A 284 16.72 -4.33 -18.70
CA ASP A 284 16.85 -5.11 -17.47
C ASP A 284 16.19 -6.50 -17.66
N PRO A 285 16.93 -7.61 -17.50
CA PRO A 285 16.37 -8.95 -17.65
C PRO A 285 15.22 -9.24 -16.69
N PHE A 286 15.19 -8.64 -15.50
CA PHE A 286 14.08 -8.80 -14.56
C PHE A 286 12.82 -8.12 -15.09
N PHE A 287 12.93 -6.88 -15.60
CA PHE A 287 11.84 -6.16 -16.24
C PHE A 287 11.24 -6.94 -17.42
N LEU A 288 12.10 -7.44 -18.31
CA LEU A 288 11.69 -8.12 -19.55
C LEU A 288 10.93 -9.43 -19.34
N LYS A 289 10.98 -10.02 -18.15
CA LYS A 289 10.22 -11.25 -17.84
C LYS A 289 8.71 -11.03 -17.85
N GLU A 290 8.26 -9.89 -17.37
CA GLU A 290 6.84 -9.61 -17.14
C GLU A 290 6.32 -8.40 -17.92
N ALA A 291 7.21 -7.57 -18.49
CA ALA A 291 6.83 -6.37 -19.24
C ALA A 291 5.91 -6.71 -20.42
N ASP A 292 4.86 -5.89 -20.60
CA ASP A 292 3.98 -5.96 -21.77
C ASP A 292 4.72 -5.40 -22.99
N PRO A 293 5.01 -6.23 -24.03
CA PRO A 293 5.71 -5.76 -25.23
C PRO A 293 4.95 -4.66 -26.00
N ALA A 294 3.62 -4.66 -25.95
CA ALA A 294 2.83 -3.64 -26.64
C ALA A 294 2.94 -2.29 -25.93
N GLU A 295 2.95 -2.28 -24.59
CA GLU A 295 3.16 -1.06 -23.83
C GLU A 295 4.61 -0.56 -23.95
N MET A 296 5.59 -1.48 -23.99
CA MET A 296 6.99 -1.10 -24.29
C MET A 296 7.11 -0.40 -25.64
N ALA A 297 6.59 -1.03 -26.71
CA ALA A 297 6.62 -0.47 -28.07
C ALA A 297 5.94 0.91 -28.14
N ARG A 298 4.85 1.11 -27.36
CA ARG A 298 4.19 2.40 -27.23
C ARG A 298 5.08 3.45 -26.59
N MET A 299 5.85 3.09 -25.56
CA MET A 299 6.79 4.02 -24.89
C MET A 299 8.02 4.31 -25.75
N GLU A 300 8.39 3.43 -26.67
CA GLU A 300 9.49 3.59 -27.63
C GLU A 300 9.05 4.30 -28.92
N ASP A 301 7.74 4.57 -29.14
CA ASP A 301 7.27 5.28 -30.30
C ASP A 301 7.90 6.68 -30.37
N PRO A 302 8.59 7.04 -31.47
CA PRO A 302 9.27 8.32 -31.60
C PRO A 302 8.36 9.55 -31.43
N LYS A 303 7.08 9.43 -31.83
CA LYS A 303 6.09 10.51 -31.67
C LYS A 303 5.68 10.66 -30.21
N TYR A 304 5.54 9.53 -29.47
CA TYR A 304 5.27 9.54 -28.05
C TYR A 304 6.44 10.20 -27.30
N GLN A 305 7.67 9.78 -27.59
CA GLN A 305 8.87 10.35 -26.98
C GLN A 305 9.04 11.84 -27.27
N GLU A 306 8.78 12.27 -28.53
CA GLU A 306 8.80 13.68 -28.91
C GLU A 306 7.75 14.49 -28.15
N LYS A 307 6.52 13.97 -28.03
CA LYS A 307 5.46 14.58 -27.21
C LYS A 307 5.94 14.76 -25.77
N MET A 308 6.55 13.73 -25.17
CA MET A 308 7.05 13.78 -23.79
C MET A 308 8.16 14.82 -23.61
N ARG A 309 9.10 14.93 -24.55
CA ARG A 309 10.15 15.97 -24.54
C ARG A 309 9.60 17.41 -24.53
N ASN A 310 8.48 17.60 -25.20
CA ASN A 310 7.87 18.93 -25.38
C ASN A 310 6.77 19.23 -24.36
N ASP A 311 6.43 18.28 -23.49
CA ASP A 311 5.35 18.42 -22.52
C ASP A 311 5.80 19.24 -21.30
N ALA A 312 5.12 20.37 -21.06
CA ALA A 312 5.42 21.26 -19.94
C ALA A 312 5.17 20.58 -18.58
N GLY A 313 4.17 19.68 -18.51
CA GLY A 313 3.90 18.91 -17.32
C GLY A 313 5.04 17.91 -17.02
N ALA A 314 5.53 17.22 -18.06
CA ALA A 314 6.68 16.31 -17.92
C ALA A 314 7.91 17.05 -17.39
N LYS A 315 8.18 18.26 -17.90
CA LYS A 315 9.26 19.11 -17.39
C LYS A 315 9.03 19.48 -15.92
N TRP A 316 7.83 19.92 -15.57
CA TRP A 316 7.50 20.28 -14.20
C TRP A 316 7.72 19.08 -13.23
N TYR A 317 7.24 17.88 -13.58
CA TYR A 317 7.43 16.67 -12.76
C TYR A 317 8.92 16.32 -12.60
N LYS A 318 9.71 16.44 -13.68
CA LYS A 318 11.16 16.21 -13.63
C LYS A 318 11.85 17.17 -12.66
N ASP A 319 11.52 18.47 -12.73
CA ASP A 319 12.11 19.50 -11.90
C ASP A 319 11.68 19.37 -10.41
N HIS A 320 10.50 18.74 -10.12
CA HIS A 320 9.94 18.62 -8.79
C HIS A 320 10.15 17.25 -8.14
N LEU A 321 10.61 16.23 -8.87
CA LEU A 321 10.96 14.93 -8.28
C LEU A 321 11.97 15.03 -7.13
N PRO A 322 13.03 15.87 -7.20
CA PRO A 322 13.95 16.05 -6.07
C PRO A 322 13.27 16.61 -4.81
N ILE A 323 12.22 17.43 -4.96
CA ILE A 323 11.42 17.94 -3.82
C ILE A 323 10.63 16.78 -3.19
N ALA A 324 9.96 15.97 -4.01
CA ALA A 324 9.26 14.78 -3.55
C ALA A 324 10.17 13.84 -2.75
N MET A 325 11.41 13.62 -3.23
CA MET A 325 12.41 12.79 -2.57
C MET A 325 12.85 13.39 -1.22
N ARG A 326 13.13 14.71 -1.15
CA ARG A 326 13.46 15.36 0.14
C ARG A 326 12.31 15.29 1.14
N ASN A 327 11.07 15.46 0.67
CA ASN A 327 9.88 15.36 1.49
C ASN A 327 9.70 13.95 2.05
N LEU A 328 9.90 12.90 1.25
CA LEU A 328 9.90 11.53 1.73
C LEU A 328 10.93 11.32 2.86
N LYS A 329 12.17 11.81 2.65
CA LYS A 329 13.21 11.70 3.66
C LYS A 329 12.82 12.42 4.96
N ALA A 330 12.35 13.66 4.86
CA ALA A 330 11.93 14.44 6.01
C ALA A 330 10.79 13.77 6.80
N LEU A 331 9.82 13.19 6.12
CA LEU A 331 8.71 12.46 6.74
C LEU A 331 9.17 11.16 7.40
N SER A 332 10.05 10.40 6.74
CA SER A 332 10.64 9.19 7.30
C SER A 332 11.46 9.52 8.57
N ASP A 333 12.29 10.57 8.56
CA ASP A 333 13.06 11.00 9.72
C ASP A 333 12.18 11.51 10.87
N ALA A 334 11.05 12.09 10.51
CA ALA A 334 10.05 12.50 11.49
C ALA A 334 9.28 11.32 12.12
N GLY A 335 9.49 10.08 11.64
CA GLY A 335 8.82 8.87 12.12
C GLY A 335 7.41 8.67 11.58
N ILE A 336 7.05 9.33 10.48
CA ILE A 336 5.82 9.04 9.74
C ILE A 336 5.95 7.65 9.10
N VAL A 337 4.91 6.84 9.20
CA VAL A 337 4.89 5.51 8.57
C VAL A 337 4.77 5.68 7.06
N ILE A 338 5.81 5.24 6.36
CA ILE A 338 5.83 5.18 4.91
C ILE A 338 5.23 3.83 4.47
N ALA A 339 4.40 3.87 3.45
CA ALA A 339 3.79 2.70 2.82
C ALA A 339 4.13 2.73 1.33
N MET A 340 4.99 1.84 0.88
CA MET A 340 5.40 1.74 -0.52
C MET A 340 4.17 1.62 -1.43
N GLY A 341 4.11 2.47 -2.42
CA GLY A 341 3.12 2.45 -3.50
C GLY A 341 3.70 3.13 -4.73
N THR A 342 3.20 2.77 -5.89
CA THR A 342 3.83 3.11 -7.18
C THR A 342 2.90 3.81 -8.15
N ASP A 343 1.58 3.70 -7.91
CA ASP A 343 0.56 4.04 -8.90
C ASP A 343 0.71 3.22 -10.21
N SER A 344 1.35 2.02 -10.11
CA SER A 344 1.50 1.08 -11.22
C SER A 344 0.14 0.68 -11.78
N GLY A 345 0.02 0.55 -13.11
CA GLY A 345 -1.24 0.31 -13.79
C GLY A 345 -2.18 1.53 -13.87
N GLY A 346 -1.89 2.64 -13.17
CA GLY A 346 -2.71 3.85 -13.16
C GLY A 346 -2.54 4.77 -14.37
N GLY A 347 -1.68 4.40 -15.31
CA GLY A 347 -1.43 5.17 -16.54
C GLY A 347 -0.37 4.55 -17.42
N PRO A 348 -0.14 5.14 -18.61
CA PRO A 348 0.84 4.61 -19.57
C PRO A 348 2.24 4.48 -18.98
N GLY A 349 2.92 3.38 -19.31
CA GLY A 349 4.30 3.13 -18.93
C GLY A 349 4.53 2.89 -17.43
N ARG A 350 3.47 2.68 -16.63
CA ARG A 350 3.56 2.36 -15.21
C ARG A 350 3.47 0.85 -15.03
N PHE A 351 4.58 0.16 -15.31
CA PHE A 351 4.66 -1.29 -15.36
C PHE A 351 4.53 -1.91 -13.97
N GLN A 352 3.50 -2.74 -13.81
CA GLN A 352 3.27 -3.49 -12.57
C GLN A 352 4.39 -4.50 -12.31
N GLY A 353 4.63 -4.79 -11.04
CA GLY A 353 5.71 -5.68 -10.61
C GLY A 353 7.05 -4.97 -10.56
N TYR A 354 7.54 -4.53 -11.70
CA TYR A 354 8.83 -3.85 -11.79
C TYR A 354 8.87 -2.50 -11.05
N PHE A 355 7.80 -1.69 -11.16
CA PHE A 355 7.77 -0.36 -10.55
C PHE A 355 7.78 -0.43 -9.02
N GLU A 356 7.30 -1.50 -8.42
CA GLU A 356 7.40 -1.73 -6.99
C GLU A 356 8.87 -1.86 -6.53
N HIS A 357 9.69 -2.57 -7.28
CA HIS A 357 11.13 -2.65 -7.02
C HIS A 357 11.86 -1.34 -7.34
N LEU A 358 11.45 -0.65 -8.40
CA LEU A 358 12.00 0.65 -8.76
C LEU A 358 11.65 1.71 -7.70
N GLU A 359 10.47 1.65 -7.09
CA GLU A 359 10.10 2.52 -5.98
C GLU A 359 11.05 2.37 -4.79
N LEU A 360 11.37 1.13 -4.40
CA LEU A 360 12.35 0.86 -3.34
C LEU A 360 13.73 1.45 -3.66
N GLU A 361 14.15 1.41 -4.93
CA GLU A 361 15.38 2.09 -5.35
C GLU A 361 15.26 3.61 -5.19
N TYR A 362 14.15 4.20 -5.58
CA TYR A 362 13.94 5.64 -5.43
C TYR A 362 13.78 6.06 -3.98
N GLU A 363 13.17 5.25 -3.11
CA GLU A 363 13.16 5.49 -1.68
C GLU A 363 14.59 5.51 -1.10
N THR A 364 15.46 4.58 -1.52
CA THR A 364 16.87 4.60 -1.09
C THR A 364 17.66 5.75 -1.69
N LYS A 365 17.42 6.13 -2.95
CA LYS A 365 17.98 7.34 -3.56
C LYS A 365 17.51 8.61 -2.84
N ALA A 366 16.32 8.61 -2.28
CA ALA A 366 15.81 9.70 -1.45
C ALA A 366 16.48 9.78 -0.06
N GLY A 367 17.27 8.76 0.32
CA GLY A 367 18.03 8.72 1.56
C GLY A 367 17.47 7.81 2.64
N LEU A 368 16.48 6.97 2.35
CA LEU A 368 16.07 5.88 3.23
C LEU A 368 17.13 4.78 3.20
N THR A 369 17.36 4.13 4.33
CA THR A 369 18.17 2.92 4.37
C THR A 369 17.45 1.77 3.66
N PRO A 370 18.15 0.75 3.12
CA PRO A 370 17.50 -0.43 2.56
C PRO A 370 16.51 -1.11 3.51
N MET A 371 16.79 -1.11 4.82
CA MET A 371 15.85 -1.63 5.82
C MET A 371 14.57 -0.78 5.89
N GLN A 372 14.68 0.54 5.86
CA GLN A 372 13.50 1.43 5.86
C GLN A 372 12.65 1.23 4.61
N ALA A 373 13.27 1.10 3.44
CA ALA A 373 12.59 0.80 2.20
C ALA A 373 11.90 -0.58 2.22
N LEU A 374 12.54 -1.62 2.76
CA LEU A 374 11.88 -2.92 2.94
C LEU A 374 10.70 -2.84 3.92
N VAL A 375 10.83 -2.07 5.01
CA VAL A 375 9.73 -1.87 5.95
C VAL A 375 8.57 -1.14 5.30
N SER A 376 8.82 -0.13 4.44
CA SER A 376 7.76 0.58 3.71
C SER A 376 6.93 -0.37 2.83
N ALA A 377 7.56 -1.38 2.23
CA ALA A 377 6.92 -2.38 1.38
C ALA A 377 6.42 -3.64 2.13
N THR A 378 6.50 -3.68 3.44
CA THR A 378 6.13 -4.85 4.25
C THR A 378 5.35 -4.43 5.49
N GLY A 379 5.98 -4.36 6.67
CA GLY A 379 5.32 -4.00 7.93
C GLY A 379 4.69 -2.60 7.93
N GLY A 380 5.28 -1.62 7.25
CA GLY A 380 4.75 -0.26 7.11
C GLY A 380 3.48 -0.24 6.27
N ALA A 381 3.52 -0.84 5.08
CA ALA A 381 2.35 -0.96 4.22
C ALA A 381 1.23 -1.76 4.89
N ALA A 382 1.54 -2.86 5.56
CA ALA A 382 0.54 -3.64 6.30
C ALA A 382 -0.16 -2.82 7.39
N LYS A 383 0.56 -1.93 8.08
CA LYS A 383 -0.03 -0.99 9.05
C LYS A 383 -0.94 0.02 8.34
N ALA A 384 -0.48 0.59 7.24
CA ALA A 384 -1.27 1.54 6.45
C ALA A 384 -2.59 0.93 5.96
N LEU A 385 -2.58 -0.33 5.54
CA LEU A 385 -3.77 -1.05 5.09
C LEU A 385 -4.61 -1.63 6.24
N ASN A 386 -4.16 -1.54 7.50
CA ASN A 386 -4.81 -2.16 8.67
C ASN A 386 -4.90 -3.70 8.61
N ILE A 387 -3.89 -4.32 8.01
CA ILE A 387 -3.80 -5.79 7.85
C ILE A 387 -2.58 -6.39 8.55
N SER A 388 -1.91 -5.61 9.39
CA SER A 388 -0.67 -6.02 10.07
C SER A 388 -0.83 -7.20 11.04
N ASN A 389 -2.06 -7.56 11.39
CA ASN A 389 -2.36 -8.79 12.13
C ASN A 389 -2.34 -10.05 11.26
N GLN A 390 -2.32 -9.92 9.93
CA GLN A 390 -2.39 -11.03 8.97
C GLN A 390 -1.10 -11.23 8.19
N VAL A 391 -0.51 -10.14 7.66
CA VAL A 391 0.62 -10.14 6.72
C VAL A 391 1.61 -9.02 7.02
N GLY A 392 2.64 -8.88 6.22
CA GLY A 392 3.62 -7.78 6.22
C GLY A 392 4.82 -8.01 7.12
N THR A 393 4.76 -8.98 8.04
CA THR A 393 5.94 -9.38 8.83
C THR A 393 5.97 -10.89 9.03
N LEU A 394 7.18 -11.45 9.15
CA LEU A 394 7.37 -12.88 9.42
C LEU A 394 7.29 -13.14 10.92
N GLU A 395 6.08 -13.07 11.47
CA GLU A 395 5.81 -13.30 12.89
C GLU A 395 4.81 -14.45 13.10
N LYS A 396 4.91 -15.12 14.24
CA LYS A 396 4.03 -16.24 14.59
C LYS A 396 2.55 -15.89 14.43
N GLY A 397 1.82 -16.79 13.77
CA GLY A 397 0.37 -16.71 13.56
C GLY A 397 -0.03 -15.97 12.26
N LYS A 398 0.88 -15.21 11.64
CA LYS A 398 0.62 -14.53 10.36
C LYS A 398 0.64 -15.51 9.19
N GLN A 399 0.06 -15.10 8.08
CA GLN A 399 0.10 -15.88 6.84
C GLN A 399 1.54 -16.04 6.37
N ALA A 400 1.85 -17.19 5.78
CA ALA A 400 3.17 -17.49 5.25
C ALA A 400 3.30 -16.90 3.83
N ASP A 401 3.33 -15.56 3.76
CA ASP A 401 3.58 -14.79 2.56
C ASP A 401 5.02 -14.30 2.60
N PHE A 402 5.88 -14.86 1.75
CA PHE A 402 7.29 -14.54 1.78
C PHE A 402 7.97 -14.73 0.42
N VAL A 403 9.09 -14.06 0.25
CA VAL A 403 9.96 -14.15 -0.93
C VAL A 403 11.32 -14.68 -0.51
N VAL A 404 11.83 -15.64 -1.27
CA VAL A 404 13.17 -16.19 -1.15
C VAL A 404 14.05 -15.52 -2.20
N LEU A 405 15.11 -14.86 -1.77
CA LEU A 405 16.07 -14.13 -2.58
C LEU A 405 17.43 -14.83 -2.58
N SER A 406 18.13 -14.83 -3.71
CA SER A 406 19.50 -15.34 -3.80
C SER A 406 20.54 -14.35 -3.28
N ALA A 407 20.19 -13.08 -3.09
CA ALA A 407 21.10 -12.04 -2.61
C ALA A 407 20.46 -11.22 -1.48
N ASN A 408 21.29 -10.49 -0.72
CA ASN A 408 20.84 -9.70 0.43
C ASN A 408 20.37 -8.30 -0.01
N PRO A 409 19.09 -7.93 0.17
CA PRO A 409 18.59 -6.61 -0.18
C PRO A 409 19.07 -5.48 0.77
N LEU A 410 19.70 -5.81 1.89
CA LEU A 410 20.31 -4.81 2.77
C LEU A 410 21.68 -4.35 2.25
N ASP A 411 22.35 -5.15 1.41
CA ASP A 411 23.61 -4.78 0.78
C ASP A 411 23.36 -3.88 -0.45
N ASP A 412 22.34 -4.21 -1.24
CA ASP A 412 21.81 -3.40 -2.35
C ASP A 412 20.31 -3.69 -2.46
N ILE A 413 19.50 -2.64 -2.41
CA ILE A 413 18.03 -2.78 -2.48
C ILE A 413 17.59 -3.43 -3.80
N LYS A 414 18.35 -3.32 -4.87
CA LYS A 414 18.10 -4.01 -6.14
C LYS A 414 18.07 -5.53 -6.01
N ASN A 415 18.67 -6.07 -4.96
CA ASN A 415 18.64 -7.49 -4.66
C ASN A 415 17.24 -8.01 -4.30
N THR A 416 16.25 -7.13 -4.09
CA THR A 416 14.84 -7.53 -4.06
C THR A 416 14.36 -8.20 -5.35
N ARG A 417 15.06 -7.97 -6.47
CA ARG A 417 14.80 -8.62 -7.77
C ARG A 417 15.47 -10.00 -7.91
N SER A 418 16.33 -10.40 -6.98
CA SER A 418 17.00 -11.70 -7.00
C SER A 418 16.08 -12.85 -6.56
N ILE A 419 14.84 -12.82 -7.02
CA ILE A 419 13.75 -13.72 -6.60
C ILE A 419 14.01 -15.13 -7.12
N GLU A 420 14.05 -16.10 -6.22
CA GLU A 420 14.06 -17.54 -6.53
C GLU A 420 12.70 -18.19 -6.36
N GLN A 421 11.99 -17.78 -5.31
CA GLN A 421 10.66 -18.32 -5.02
C GLN A 421 9.79 -17.26 -4.34
N VAL A 422 8.50 -17.30 -4.64
CA VAL A 422 7.47 -16.53 -3.95
C VAL A 422 6.46 -17.50 -3.35
N TRP A 423 6.03 -17.23 -2.12
CA TRP A 423 5.06 -18.02 -1.39
C TRP A 423 3.95 -17.12 -0.87
N ILE A 424 2.71 -17.55 -1.01
CA ILE A 424 1.53 -16.85 -0.49
C ILE A 424 0.61 -17.86 0.19
N GLY A 425 0.24 -17.58 1.46
CA GLY A 425 -0.53 -18.51 2.28
C GLY A 425 0.15 -19.88 2.43
N GLY A 426 1.48 -19.95 2.38
CA GLY A 426 2.25 -21.20 2.45
C GLY A 426 2.21 -22.04 1.16
N VAL A 427 1.70 -21.49 0.06
CA VAL A 427 1.68 -22.14 -1.26
C VAL A 427 2.68 -21.43 -2.18
N ARG A 428 3.49 -22.21 -2.89
CA ARG A 428 4.47 -21.67 -3.84
C ARG A 428 3.75 -21.12 -5.06
N VAL A 429 4.10 -19.89 -5.44
CA VAL A 429 3.63 -19.27 -6.68
C VAL A 429 4.21 -20.02 -7.88
N PRO A 430 3.40 -20.42 -8.88
CA PRO A 430 3.91 -21.05 -10.10
C PRO A 430 4.86 -20.11 -10.87
N ALA A 431 5.90 -20.68 -11.47
CA ALA A 431 6.69 -19.98 -12.48
C ALA A 431 5.81 -19.69 -13.72
N LYS A 432 6.27 -18.73 -14.55
CA LYS A 432 5.60 -18.41 -15.82
C LYS A 432 5.74 -19.55 -16.82
#